data_aeff2741c128bfa9a2584748f4d63241
#
_entry.id   aeff2741c128bfa9a2584748f4d63241
#
_cell.length_a   1.000
_cell.length_b   1.000
_cell.length_c   1.000
_cell.angle_alpha   90.00
_cell.angle_beta   90.00
_cell.angle_gamma   90.00
#
_symmetry.space_group_name_H-M   'P 1'
#
loop_
_entity.id
_entity.type
_entity.pdbx_description
1 polymer ?
#
loop_
_entity_poly.entity_id
_entity_poly.type
_entity_poly.pdbx_seq_one_letter_code
_entity_poly.pdbx_strand_id
1 'polypeptide(L)'
;KAIKNAKAKGVEKIVVNGTTHEQNIIILELAKKHKEVLPALGIYPLDALKLSEKEIDKEIDFIIENKKGIVAIGEVGLDLKEEELHKTLDKQKANLTKFVNLAIKLNKPVIVHSRKAELHTIELLESLNAKKVIMHCFSGKMSLVDRIVKNNWFLSIPSNIHYSEQFQDVV
;
A
#
# COMPACT_ATOMS: atom_id res chain seq x y z
N LYS A 1 19.72 9.71 10.37
CA LYS A 1 19.47 11.16 10.25
C LYS A 1 17.98 11.45 10.09
N ALA A 2 17.24 10.82 9.13
CA ALA A 2 15.83 11.07 8.86
C ALA A 2 14.94 10.88 10.11
N ILE A 3 15.03 9.73 10.80
CA ILE A 3 14.23 9.44 11.99
C ILE A 3 14.47 10.49 13.10
N LYS A 4 15.74 10.89 13.33
CA LYS A 4 16.05 11.93 14.32
C LYS A 4 15.39 13.27 13.97
N ASN A 5 15.40 13.65 12.69
CA ASN A 5 14.76 14.89 12.23
C ASN A 5 13.24 14.81 12.35
N ALA A 6 12.63 13.68 12.01
CA ALA A 6 11.19 13.45 12.16
C ALA A 6 10.75 13.58 13.64
N LYS A 7 11.48 12.95 14.56
CA LYS A 7 11.22 13.06 16.01
C LYS A 7 11.32 14.50 16.49
N ALA A 8 12.31 15.26 16.04
CA ALA A 8 12.46 16.68 16.41
C ALA A 8 11.28 17.55 15.91
N LYS A 9 10.47 17.04 14.97
CA LYS A 9 9.24 17.67 14.47
C LYS A 9 7.96 17.04 15.04
N GLY A 10 8.06 16.23 16.09
CA GLY A 10 6.92 15.62 16.76
C GLY A 10 6.39 14.34 16.09
N VAL A 11 7.08 13.79 15.11
CA VAL A 11 6.68 12.50 14.49
C VAL A 11 7.09 11.36 15.42
N GLU A 12 6.11 10.63 15.92
CA GLU A 12 6.31 9.51 16.87
C GLU A 12 6.49 8.17 16.17
N LYS A 13 5.78 7.94 15.07
CA LYS A 13 5.77 6.69 14.31
C LYS A 13 5.85 6.94 12.81
N ILE A 14 6.55 6.04 12.12
CA ILE A 14 6.75 6.09 10.68
C ILE A 14 6.42 4.72 10.13
N VAL A 15 5.33 4.58 9.38
CA VAL A 15 5.06 3.38 8.61
C VAL A 15 5.97 3.39 7.38
N VAL A 16 6.72 2.31 7.19
CA VAL A 16 7.64 2.17 6.05
C VAL A 16 7.18 0.99 5.20
N ASN A 17 6.83 1.28 3.95
CA ASN A 17 6.35 0.29 3.00
C ASN A 17 7.50 -0.37 2.25
N GLY A 18 7.49 -1.70 2.18
CA GLY A 18 8.31 -2.46 1.26
C GLY A 18 7.66 -2.53 -0.13
N THR A 19 8.49 -2.55 -1.15
CA THR A 19 8.08 -2.61 -2.55
C THR A 19 8.71 -3.78 -3.31
N THR A 20 9.73 -4.40 -2.73
CA THR A 20 10.38 -5.63 -3.21
C THR A 20 10.76 -6.52 -2.03
N HIS A 21 11.10 -7.79 -2.31
CA HIS A 21 11.57 -8.73 -1.29
C HIS A 21 12.77 -8.18 -0.50
N GLU A 22 13.76 -7.63 -1.18
CA GLU A 22 14.97 -7.08 -0.57
C GLU A 22 14.65 -5.91 0.35
N GLN A 23 13.74 -5.03 -0.08
CA GLN A 23 13.30 -3.91 0.76
C GLN A 23 12.51 -4.38 1.98
N ASN A 24 11.67 -5.40 1.84
CA ASN A 24 10.95 -6.01 2.94
C ASN A 24 11.91 -6.50 4.04
N ILE A 25 13.01 -7.16 3.66
CA ILE A 25 14.06 -7.59 4.60
C ILE A 25 14.71 -6.38 5.28
N ILE A 26 15.11 -5.37 4.50
CA ILE A 26 15.77 -4.15 5.02
C ILE A 26 14.86 -3.43 6.04
N ILE A 27 13.57 -3.33 5.75
CA ILE A 27 12.60 -2.65 6.63
C ILE A 27 12.42 -3.39 7.95
N LEU A 28 12.36 -4.72 7.92
CA LEU A 28 12.32 -5.53 9.14
C LEU A 28 13.56 -5.32 10.01
N GLU A 29 14.75 -5.28 9.40
CA GLU A 29 16.01 -5.01 10.13
C GLU A 29 16.05 -3.55 10.66
N LEU A 30 15.49 -2.59 9.91
CA LEU A 30 15.39 -1.21 10.36
C LEU A 30 14.48 -1.08 11.59
N ALA A 31 13.35 -1.77 11.58
CA ALA A 31 12.39 -1.76 12.69
C ALA A 31 12.98 -2.38 13.98
N LYS A 32 13.85 -3.39 13.88
CA LYS A 32 14.57 -3.93 15.05
C LYS A 32 15.48 -2.89 15.72
N LYS A 33 16.01 -1.95 14.93
CA LYS A 33 16.93 -0.89 15.40
C LYS A 33 16.24 0.38 15.83
N HIS A 34 15.01 0.63 15.35
CA HIS A 34 14.28 1.88 15.52
C HIS A 34 12.81 1.63 15.84
N LYS A 35 12.43 1.80 17.09
CA LYS A 35 11.05 1.60 17.58
C LYS A 35 10.00 2.54 16.98
N GLU A 36 10.45 3.60 16.33
CA GLU A 36 9.61 4.54 15.59
C GLU A 36 9.17 3.99 14.23
N VAL A 37 9.91 3.01 13.69
CA VAL A 37 9.64 2.39 12.38
C VAL A 37 8.65 1.26 12.55
N LEU A 38 7.57 1.33 11.81
CA LEU A 38 6.51 0.34 11.75
C LEU A 38 6.51 -0.30 10.35
N PRO A 39 6.91 -1.58 10.21
CA PRO A 39 6.99 -2.23 8.91
C PRO A 39 5.61 -2.49 8.29
N ALA A 40 5.47 -2.18 7.00
CA ALA A 40 4.45 -2.72 6.13
C ALA A 40 5.14 -3.45 4.98
N LEU A 41 4.78 -4.70 4.73
CA LEU A 41 5.45 -5.52 3.72
C LEU A 41 4.54 -5.80 2.54
N GLY A 42 5.07 -5.66 1.34
CA GLY A 42 4.35 -5.89 0.10
C GLY A 42 5.28 -5.88 -1.11
N ILE A 43 4.67 -5.98 -2.30
CA ILE A 43 5.36 -5.83 -3.58
C ILE A 43 4.63 -4.78 -4.41
N TYR A 44 5.35 -3.76 -4.83
CA TYR A 44 4.82 -2.70 -5.69
C TYR A 44 4.27 -3.27 -7.01
N PRO A 45 3.15 -2.77 -7.56
CA PRO A 45 2.50 -3.39 -8.71
C PRO A 45 3.42 -3.64 -9.91
N LEU A 46 4.30 -2.70 -10.26
CA LEU A 46 5.21 -2.88 -11.40
C LEU A 46 6.34 -3.88 -11.12
N ASP A 47 6.76 -4.01 -9.88
CA ASP A 47 7.73 -5.05 -9.50
C ASP A 47 7.06 -6.42 -9.44
N ALA A 48 5.82 -6.51 -8.98
CA ALA A 48 5.02 -7.73 -9.02
C ALA A 48 4.78 -8.27 -10.45
N LEU A 49 4.73 -7.39 -11.46
CA LEU A 49 4.62 -7.82 -12.87
C LEU A 49 5.84 -8.59 -13.37
N LYS A 50 7.02 -8.37 -12.79
CA LYS A 50 8.28 -9.04 -13.14
C LYS A 50 8.39 -10.44 -12.54
N LEU A 51 7.54 -10.74 -11.56
CA LEU A 51 7.54 -11.99 -10.80
C LEU A 51 6.58 -13.01 -11.40
N SER A 52 6.94 -14.28 -11.27
CA SER A 52 6.05 -15.41 -11.49
C SER A 52 5.06 -15.55 -10.34
N GLU A 53 3.97 -16.28 -10.54
CA GLU A 53 3.01 -16.58 -9.46
C GLU A 53 3.68 -17.26 -8.27
N LYS A 54 4.61 -18.19 -8.54
CA LYS A 54 5.35 -18.90 -7.49
C LYS A 54 6.23 -17.97 -6.65
N GLU A 55 6.79 -16.92 -7.25
CA GLU A 55 7.57 -15.91 -6.53
C GLU A 55 6.67 -15.02 -5.69
N ILE A 56 5.50 -14.63 -6.20
CA ILE A 56 4.48 -13.92 -5.40
C ILE A 56 4.02 -14.77 -4.21
N ASP A 57 3.78 -16.08 -4.41
CA ASP A 57 3.36 -16.98 -3.34
C ASP A 57 4.45 -17.13 -2.27
N LYS A 58 5.73 -17.23 -2.66
CA LYS A 58 6.86 -17.22 -1.73
C LYS A 58 6.94 -15.92 -0.91
N GLU A 59 6.66 -14.78 -1.53
CA GLU A 59 6.63 -13.52 -0.80
C GLU A 59 5.48 -13.46 0.20
N ILE A 60 4.33 -14.00 -0.15
CA ILE A 60 3.19 -14.14 0.78
C ILE A 60 3.59 -15.02 1.98
N ASP A 61 4.27 -16.13 1.75
CA ASP A 61 4.77 -17.00 2.83
C ASP A 61 5.78 -16.25 3.73
N PHE A 62 6.72 -15.51 3.13
CA PHE A 62 7.66 -14.66 3.87
C PHE A 62 6.94 -13.63 4.75
N ILE A 63 5.90 -12.98 4.24
CA ILE A 63 5.10 -12.02 5.01
C ILE A 63 4.37 -12.73 6.16
N ILE A 64 3.83 -13.93 5.94
CA ILE A 64 3.15 -14.73 6.96
C ILE A 64 4.12 -15.09 8.10
N GLU A 65 5.35 -15.50 7.78
CA GLU A 65 6.39 -15.80 8.76
C GLU A 65 6.72 -14.58 9.63
N ASN A 66 6.70 -13.38 9.05
CA ASN A 66 7.02 -12.12 9.73
C ASN A 66 5.79 -11.39 10.31
N LYS A 67 4.58 -11.97 10.27
CA LYS A 67 3.30 -11.32 10.64
C LYS A 67 3.26 -10.64 12.00
N LYS A 68 4.06 -11.08 12.97
CA LYS A 68 4.12 -10.48 14.31
C LYS A 68 4.91 -9.16 14.33
N GLY A 69 5.85 -8.99 13.39
CA GLY A 69 6.72 -7.83 13.29
C GLY A 69 6.22 -6.71 12.39
N ILE A 70 5.08 -6.89 11.71
CA ILE A 70 4.54 -5.94 10.74
C ILE A 70 3.21 -5.33 11.21
N VAL A 71 2.91 -4.13 10.77
CA VAL A 71 1.66 -3.42 11.10
C VAL A 71 0.63 -3.46 9.97
N ALA A 72 1.06 -3.62 8.72
CA ALA A 72 0.20 -3.62 7.55
C ALA A 72 0.79 -4.49 6.43
N ILE A 73 -0.02 -4.79 5.42
CA ILE A 73 0.40 -5.31 4.13
C ILE A 73 0.51 -4.12 3.17
N GLY A 74 1.64 -3.94 2.52
CA GLY A 74 1.86 -2.83 1.60
C GLY A 74 3.36 -2.49 1.41
N GLU A 75 3.66 -1.77 0.33
CA GLU A 75 2.74 -1.19 -0.64
C GLU A 75 2.41 -2.21 -1.74
N VAL A 76 1.12 -2.35 -2.03
CA VAL A 76 0.59 -3.22 -3.09
C VAL A 76 -0.45 -2.43 -3.89
N GLY A 77 -0.88 -2.89 -5.07
CA GLY A 77 -1.90 -2.12 -5.77
C GLY A 77 -1.95 -2.28 -7.28
N LEU A 78 -2.47 -1.22 -7.94
CA LEU A 78 -2.55 -1.10 -9.39
C LEU A 78 -1.87 0.19 -9.85
N ASP A 79 -1.10 0.11 -10.94
CA ASP A 79 -0.50 1.29 -11.60
C ASP A 79 -0.77 1.21 -13.11
N LEU A 80 -1.51 2.19 -13.63
CA LEU A 80 -1.84 2.32 -15.05
C LEU A 80 -1.34 3.66 -15.61
N LYS A 81 -0.26 4.21 -15.04
CA LYS A 81 0.27 5.52 -15.45
C LYS A 81 0.67 5.53 -16.92
N GLU A 82 1.36 4.50 -17.36
CA GLU A 82 1.81 4.37 -18.75
C GLU A 82 0.80 3.52 -19.55
N GLU A 83 0.57 3.87 -20.82
CA GLU A 83 -0.47 3.24 -21.64
C GLU A 83 -0.25 1.71 -21.80
N GLU A 84 1.01 1.29 -21.91
CA GLU A 84 1.35 -0.13 -22.03
C GLU A 84 0.95 -0.95 -20.81
N LEU A 85 0.78 -0.33 -19.67
CA LEU A 85 0.38 -1.01 -18.43
C LEU A 85 -1.10 -1.44 -18.45
N HIS A 86 -1.94 -0.82 -19.27
CA HIS A 86 -3.35 -1.19 -19.35
C HIS A 86 -3.58 -2.64 -19.75
N LYS A 87 -2.72 -3.21 -20.60
CA LYS A 87 -2.74 -4.65 -20.97
C LYS A 87 -2.35 -5.59 -19.83
N THR A 88 -1.80 -5.06 -18.74
CA THR A 88 -1.39 -5.84 -17.56
C THR A 88 -2.40 -5.79 -16.42
N LEU A 89 -3.52 -5.08 -16.59
CA LEU A 89 -4.50 -4.82 -15.55
C LEU A 89 -5.00 -6.10 -14.86
N ASP A 90 -5.30 -7.14 -15.63
CA ASP A 90 -5.80 -8.40 -15.06
C ASP A 90 -4.72 -9.10 -14.21
N LYS A 91 -3.45 -9.09 -14.65
CA LYS A 91 -2.34 -9.63 -13.86
C LYS A 91 -2.13 -8.81 -12.59
N GLN A 92 -2.19 -7.48 -12.67
CA GLN A 92 -2.09 -6.61 -11.49
C GLN A 92 -3.25 -6.87 -10.52
N LYS A 93 -4.50 -6.99 -11.01
CA LYS A 93 -5.67 -7.33 -10.18
C LYS A 93 -5.51 -8.69 -9.49
N ALA A 94 -5.02 -9.71 -10.20
CA ALA A 94 -4.77 -11.03 -9.61
C ALA A 94 -3.74 -10.95 -8.47
N ASN A 95 -2.63 -10.24 -8.66
CA ASN A 95 -1.63 -10.03 -7.62
C ASN A 95 -2.20 -9.25 -6.42
N LEU A 96 -2.88 -8.13 -6.67
CA LEU A 96 -3.52 -7.34 -5.60
C LEU A 96 -4.51 -8.18 -4.79
N THR A 97 -5.32 -9.02 -5.47
CA THR A 97 -6.26 -9.93 -4.81
C THR A 97 -5.56 -10.85 -3.81
N LYS A 98 -4.40 -11.43 -4.17
CA LYS A 98 -3.62 -12.29 -3.27
C LYS A 98 -3.20 -11.55 -2.00
N PHE A 99 -2.66 -10.32 -2.12
CA PHE A 99 -2.22 -9.52 -0.97
C PHE A 99 -3.39 -8.99 -0.12
N VAL A 100 -4.51 -8.60 -0.74
CA VAL A 100 -5.72 -8.19 0.00
C VAL A 100 -6.28 -9.36 0.81
N ASN A 101 -6.38 -10.54 0.22
CA ASN A 101 -6.81 -11.75 0.93
C ASN A 101 -5.85 -12.11 2.09
N LEU A 102 -4.54 -11.92 1.90
CA LEU A 102 -3.56 -12.06 2.98
C LEU A 102 -3.82 -11.05 4.11
N ALA A 103 -4.05 -9.78 3.79
CA ALA A 103 -4.35 -8.74 4.78
C ALA A 103 -5.62 -9.09 5.59
N ILE A 104 -6.68 -9.53 4.91
CA ILE A 104 -7.92 -9.99 5.56
C ILE A 104 -7.64 -11.18 6.48
N LYS A 105 -6.94 -12.22 5.98
CA LYS A 105 -6.57 -13.42 6.76
C LYS A 105 -5.75 -13.08 8.01
N LEU A 106 -4.84 -12.13 7.92
CA LEU A 106 -3.99 -11.70 9.02
C LEU A 106 -4.65 -10.61 9.90
N ASN A 107 -5.86 -10.16 9.54
CA ASN A 107 -6.58 -9.05 10.20
C ASN A 107 -5.75 -7.75 10.27
N LYS A 108 -4.95 -7.48 9.25
CA LYS A 108 -4.09 -6.29 9.12
C LYS A 108 -4.63 -5.30 8.09
N PRO A 109 -4.31 -4.01 8.21
CA PRO A 109 -4.57 -3.04 7.15
C PRO A 109 -3.81 -3.40 5.87
N VAL A 110 -4.39 -3.01 4.72
CA VAL A 110 -3.69 -3.00 3.44
C VAL A 110 -3.44 -1.55 3.00
N ILE A 111 -2.22 -1.24 2.58
CA ILE A 111 -1.80 0.07 2.05
C ILE A 111 -1.70 -0.06 0.54
N VAL A 112 -2.55 0.69 -0.17
CA VAL A 112 -2.85 0.43 -1.57
C VAL A 112 -2.47 1.59 -2.48
N HIS A 113 -1.60 1.31 -3.43
CA HIS A 113 -1.28 2.15 -4.57
C HIS A 113 -2.37 2.05 -5.65
N SER A 114 -2.74 3.20 -6.28
CA SER A 114 -3.85 3.21 -7.25
C SER A 114 -3.68 4.20 -8.41
N ARG A 115 -2.44 4.44 -8.85
CA ARG A 115 -2.11 5.49 -9.80
C ARG A 115 -2.75 5.24 -11.17
N LYS A 116 -3.64 6.20 -11.61
CA LYS A 116 -4.45 6.10 -12.84
C LYS A 116 -5.34 4.84 -12.89
N ALA A 117 -5.54 4.18 -11.75
CA ALA A 117 -6.29 2.95 -11.59
C ALA A 117 -7.28 3.03 -10.40
N GLU A 118 -7.58 4.24 -9.94
CA GLU A 118 -8.31 4.49 -8.69
C GLU A 118 -9.66 3.77 -8.66
N LEU A 119 -10.45 3.89 -9.74
CA LEU A 119 -11.75 3.23 -9.85
C LEU A 119 -11.61 1.70 -9.81
N HIS A 120 -10.72 1.14 -10.64
CA HIS A 120 -10.48 -0.31 -10.68
C HIS A 120 -10.04 -0.86 -9.33
N THR A 121 -9.21 -0.09 -8.62
CA THR A 121 -8.72 -0.46 -7.29
C THR A 121 -9.86 -0.49 -6.27
N ILE A 122 -10.71 0.56 -6.23
CA ILE A 122 -11.84 0.65 -5.31
C ILE A 122 -12.83 -0.49 -5.57
N GLU A 123 -13.20 -0.73 -6.84
CA GLU A 123 -14.12 -1.81 -7.22
C GLU A 123 -13.61 -3.19 -6.80
N LEU A 124 -12.30 -3.45 -6.98
CA LEU A 124 -11.71 -4.71 -6.57
C LEU A 124 -11.72 -4.86 -5.05
N LEU A 125 -11.34 -3.83 -4.30
CA LEU A 125 -11.34 -3.86 -2.83
C LEU A 125 -12.74 -4.06 -2.25
N GLU A 126 -13.76 -3.45 -2.85
CA GLU A 126 -15.16 -3.65 -2.48
C GLU A 126 -15.63 -5.07 -2.78
N SER A 127 -15.30 -5.61 -3.97
CA SER A 127 -15.65 -6.98 -4.35
C SER A 127 -15.04 -8.03 -3.41
N LEU A 128 -13.86 -7.73 -2.86
CA LEU A 128 -13.18 -8.56 -1.85
C LEU A 128 -13.66 -8.29 -0.42
N ASN A 129 -14.59 -7.34 -0.23
CA ASN A 129 -15.09 -6.95 1.09
C ASN A 129 -13.97 -6.50 2.06
N ALA A 130 -12.93 -5.84 1.55
CA ALA A 130 -11.82 -5.34 2.34
C ALA A 130 -12.29 -4.25 3.31
N LYS A 131 -11.93 -4.36 4.60
CA LYS A 131 -12.42 -3.44 5.64
C LYS A 131 -11.36 -2.47 6.14
N LYS A 132 -10.10 -2.88 6.19
CA LYS A 132 -8.98 -2.09 6.71
C LYS A 132 -8.11 -1.65 5.56
N VAL A 133 -8.47 -0.56 4.89
CA VAL A 133 -7.78 -0.06 3.70
C VAL A 133 -7.24 1.34 3.95
N ILE A 134 -6.02 1.59 3.48
CA ILE A 134 -5.40 2.91 3.37
C ILE A 134 -5.07 3.12 1.90
N MET A 135 -5.79 4.04 1.24
CA MET A 135 -5.47 4.46 -0.13
C MET A 135 -4.27 5.39 -0.09
N HIS A 136 -3.12 4.92 -0.61
CA HIS A 136 -1.86 5.66 -0.49
C HIS A 136 -1.75 6.78 -1.51
N CYS A 137 -1.49 8.00 -1.03
CA CYS A 137 -1.34 9.21 -1.88
C CYS A 137 -2.45 9.32 -2.93
N PHE A 138 -3.69 9.14 -2.51
CA PHE A 138 -4.84 9.03 -3.40
C PHE A 138 -5.07 10.32 -4.19
N SER A 139 -5.07 10.22 -5.52
CA SER A 139 -5.22 11.34 -6.45
C SER A 139 -6.43 11.19 -7.39
N GLY A 140 -7.41 10.39 -7.00
CA GLY A 140 -8.64 10.20 -7.77
C GLY A 140 -9.64 11.36 -7.64
N LYS A 141 -10.74 11.27 -8.38
CA LYS A 141 -11.84 12.27 -8.36
C LYS A 141 -12.54 12.29 -6.99
N MET A 142 -13.11 13.44 -6.61
CA MET A 142 -13.85 13.62 -5.34
C MET A 142 -15.00 12.60 -5.18
N SER A 143 -15.71 12.24 -6.23
CA SER A 143 -16.74 11.19 -6.18
C SER A 143 -16.20 9.81 -5.74
N LEU A 144 -14.90 9.55 -5.91
CA LEU A 144 -14.26 8.34 -5.39
C LEU A 144 -13.82 8.51 -3.93
N VAL A 145 -13.51 9.73 -3.49
CA VAL A 145 -13.26 10.04 -2.07
C VAL A 145 -14.50 9.73 -1.25
N ASP A 146 -15.69 10.18 -1.70
CA ASP A 146 -16.97 9.85 -1.05
C ASP A 146 -17.17 8.33 -0.90
N ARG A 147 -16.78 7.57 -1.91
CA ARG A 147 -16.87 6.10 -1.91
C ARG A 147 -15.90 5.47 -0.90
N ILE A 148 -14.68 6.02 -0.79
CA ILE A 148 -13.68 5.59 0.20
C ILE A 148 -14.19 5.86 1.63
N VAL A 149 -14.71 7.06 1.88
CA VAL A 149 -15.29 7.44 3.17
C VAL A 149 -16.48 6.55 3.54
N LYS A 150 -17.39 6.28 2.59
CA LYS A 150 -18.53 5.37 2.81
C LYS A 150 -18.11 3.95 3.19
N ASN A 151 -16.97 3.50 2.71
CA ASN A 151 -16.38 2.20 3.08
C ASN A 151 -15.63 2.23 4.42
N ASN A 152 -15.54 3.37 5.10
CA ASN A 152 -14.71 3.60 6.29
C ASN A 152 -13.22 3.30 6.04
N TRP A 153 -12.73 3.60 4.86
CA TRP A 153 -11.32 3.49 4.50
C TRP A 153 -10.59 4.81 4.75
N PHE A 154 -9.28 4.76 4.85
CA PHE A 154 -8.43 5.90 5.08
C PHE A 154 -7.71 6.34 3.81
N LEU A 155 -7.34 7.62 3.77
CA LEU A 155 -6.49 8.22 2.76
C LEU A 155 -5.17 8.63 3.40
N SER A 156 -4.05 8.48 2.71
CA SER A 156 -2.82 9.17 3.07
C SER A 156 -2.59 10.35 2.12
N ILE A 157 -2.23 11.48 2.71
CA ILE A 157 -2.05 12.73 1.96
C ILE A 157 -0.55 12.96 1.74
N PRO A 158 -0.11 13.16 0.48
CA PRO A 158 1.30 13.38 0.19
C PRO A 158 1.75 14.79 0.57
N SER A 159 3.07 14.97 0.74
CA SER A 159 3.67 16.24 1.16
C SER A 159 3.43 17.40 0.19
N ASN A 160 3.10 17.14 -1.08
CA ASN A 160 2.78 18.15 -2.07
C ASN A 160 1.40 18.81 -1.90
N ILE A 161 0.65 18.47 -0.85
CA ILE A 161 -0.60 19.15 -0.46
C ILE A 161 -0.42 20.69 -0.39
N HIS A 162 0.78 21.17 -0.07
CA HIS A 162 1.06 22.60 0.01
C HIS A 162 0.78 23.40 -1.28
N TYR A 163 0.81 22.73 -2.44
CA TYR A 163 0.62 23.38 -3.76
C TYR A 163 -0.33 22.59 -4.69
N SER A 164 -0.95 21.52 -4.21
CA SER A 164 -1.92 20.72 -4.98
C SER A 164 -3.33 21.00 -4.48
N GLU A 165 -4.11 21.75 -5.24
CA GLU A 165 -5.52 22.02 -4.94
C GLU A 165 -6.30 20.73 -4.74
N GLN A 166 -6.06 19.71 -5.59
CA GLN A 166 -6.72 18.41 -5.47
C GLN A 166 -6.54 17.77 -4.09
N PHE A 167 -5.34 17.84 -3.49
CA PHE A 167 -5.12 17.27 -2.16
C PHE A 167 -5.65 18.18 -1.05
N GLN A 168 -5.74 19.48 -1.29
CA GLN A 168 -6.37 20.42 -0.36
C GLN A 168 -7.88 20.20 -0.29
N ASP A 169 -8.53 19.87 -1.41
CA ASP A 169 -9.97 19.58 -1.46
C ASP A 169 -10.35 18.26 -0.77
N VAL A 170 -9.40 17.33 -0.62
CA VAL A 170 -9.61 16.02 0.02
C VAL A 170 -9.58 16.09 1.55
N VAL A 171 -9.02 17.15 2.11
CA VAL A 171 -8.82 17.33 3.57
C VAL A 171 -9.90 18.22 4.16
#